data_5c1d3c5e09d4b1e5ee52302b3ed3209d
#
_entry.id   5c1d3c5e09d4b1e5ee52302b3ed3209d
#
_cell.length_a   1.000
_cell.length_b   1.000
_cell.length_c   1.000
_cell.angle_alpha   90.00
_cell.angle_beta   90.00
_cell.angle_gamma   90.00
#
_symmetry.space_group_name_H-M   'P 1'
#
loop_
_entity.id
_entity.type
_entity.pdbx_description
1 polymer ?
#
loop_
_entity_poly.entity_id
_entity_poly.type
_entity_poly.pdbx_seq_one_letter_code
_entity_poly.pdbx_strand_id
1 'polypeptide(L)'
;RQLDQRPFETVEQMDTYMIEQWNRVVKKNRDEVYILGDFCIGKGDQTNEVLSMLRGKKYLITGNHDQRFLRDKQFDASLFQWIKSYAEIHDNNRKVVLSHYPIICYHGQYLGDISYMLYGHVHDTMDYKNVRRFVQESRQCVYGSEQKSLSCNLINCFAGFSDFAPCTLDQWIKMEEEYS
;
A
#
# COMPACT_ATOMS: atom_id res chain seq x y z
N ARG A 1 2.87 -17.18 -13.86
CA ARG A 1 4.19 -16.76 -13.32
C ARG A 1 3.99 -16.46 -11.85
N GLN A 2 4.58 -17.26 -10.96
CA GLN A 2 4.71 -16.93 -9.55
C GLN A 2 5.73 -15.78 -9.48
N LEU A 3 5.26 -14.53 -9.38
CA LEU A 3 6.11 -13.36 -9.17
C LEU A 3 6.63 -13.33 -7.73
N ASP A 4 5.86 -13.91 -6.78
CA ASP A 4 6.20 -13.99 -5.37
C ASP A 4 6.23 -15.47 -4.95
N GLN A 5 7.27 -15.87 -4.25
CA GLN A 5 7.33 -17.18 -3.61
C GLN A 5 6.46 -17.14 -2.34
N ARG A 6 5.12 -17.14 -2.51
CA ARG A 6 4.21 -17.16 -1.38
C ARG A 6 4.18 -18.58 -0.78
N PRO A 7 4.20 -18.72 0.55
CA PRO A 7 4.30 -20.02 1.22
C PRO A 7 2.95 -20.76 1.30
N PHE A 8 2.10 -20.65 0.27
CA PHE A 8 0.77 -21.26 0.23
C PHE A 8 0.67 -22.25 -0.90
N GLU A 9 0.05 -23.41 -0.63
CA GLU A 9 -0.17 -24.46 -1.61
C GLU A 9 -1.39 -24.18 -2.50
N THR A 10 -2.41 -23.50 -1.95
CA THR A 10 -3.65 -23.14 -2.67
C THR A 10 -4.03 -21.67 -2.45
N VAL A 11 -4.88 -21.15 -3.34
CA VAL A 11 -5.44 -19.80 -3.24
C VAL A 11 -6.30 -19.66 -1.99
N GLU A 12 -7.10 -20.69 -1.70
CA GLU A 12 -8.00 -20.72 -0.54
C GLU A 12 -7.24 -20.65 0.79
N GLN A 13 -6.09 -21.34 0.88
CA GLN A 13 -5.21 -21.23 2.06
C GLN A 13 -4.66 -19.81 2.19
N MET A 14 -4.21 -19.22 1.09
CA MET A 14 -3.71 -17.84 1.07
C MET A 14 -4.80 -16.85 1.50
N ASP A 15 -5.99 -16.94 0.92
CA ASP A 15 -7.11 -16.04 1.21
C ASP A 15 -7.52 -16.15 2.68
N THR A 16 -7.65 -17.37 3.19
CA THR A 16 -7.97 -17.61 4.62
C THR A 16 -6.93 -16.97 5.52
N TYR A 17 -5.64 -17.20 5.26
CA TYR A 17 -4.56 -16.63 6.04
C TYR A 17 -4.57 -15.09 6.01
N MET A 18 -4.72 -14.49 4.83
CA MET A 18 -4.76 -13.03 4.69
C MET A 18 -5.96 -12.42 5.43
N ILE A 19 -7.13 -13.04 5.37
CA ILE A 19 -8.32 -12.61 6.13
C ILE A 19 -8.08 -12.69 7.64
N GLU A 20 -7.45 -13.75 8.11
CA GLU A 20 -7.11 -13.93 9.53
C GLU A 20 -6.11 -12.86 9.98
N GLN A 21 -5.03 -12.63 9.22
CA GLN A 21 -4.03 -11.60 9.53
C GLN A 21 -4.67 -10.20 9.56
N TRP A 22 -5.52 -9.87 8.59
CA TRP A 22 -6.27 -8.63 8.57
C TRP A 22 -7.11 -8.47 9.84
N ASN A 23 -7.96 -9.45 10.13
CA ASN A 23 -8.88 -9.41 11.26
C ASN A 23 -8.19 -9.54 12.63
N ARG A 24 -6.94 -10.01 12.66
CA ARG A 24 -6.09 -9.99 13.85
C ARG A 24 -5.68 -8.56 14.24
N VAL A 25 -5.48 -7.69 13.28
CA VAL A 25 -5.06 -6.30 13.49
C VAL A 25 -6.27 -5.36 13.53
N VAL A 26 -7.15 -5.45 12.53
CA VAL A 26 -8.35 -4.60 12.43
C VAL A 26 -9.44 -5.15 13.34
N LYS A 27 -9.69 -4.47 14.46
CA LYS A 27 -10.61 -4.96 15.51
C LYS A 27 -11.95 -4.25 15.51
N LYS A 28 -11.99 -2.98 15.13
CA LYS A 28 -13.16 -2.13 15.26
C LYS A 28 -13.71 -1.76 13.89
N ASN A 29 -15.04 -1.65 13.78
CA ASN A 29 -15.68 -1.23 12.52
C ASN A 29 -15.30 0.20 12.10
N ARG A 30 -14.77 1.02 13.02
CA ARG A 30 -14.28 2.37 12.73
C ARG A 30 -12.82 2.44 12.30
N ASP A 31 -12.05 1.34 12.45
CA ASP A 31 -10.66 1.29 12.00
C ASP A 31 -10.64 1.47 10.48
N GLU A 32 -9.71 2.25 9.97
CA GLU A 32 -9.59 2.61 8.57
C GLU A 32 -8.41 1.89 7.93
N VAL A 33 -8.63 1.23 6.81
CA VAL A 33 -7.59 0.52 6.06
C VAL A 33 -7.56 0.99 4.62
N TYR A 34 -6.40 1.47 4.20
CA TYR A 34 -6.12 1.94 2.85
C TYR A 34 -5.39 0.84 2.09
N ILE A 35 -6.04 0.32 1.06
CA ILE A 35 -5.51 -0.74 0.20
C ILE A 35 -4.85 -0.08 -1.00
N LEU A 36 -3.58 -0.38 -1.23
CA LEU A 36 -2.79 0.27 -2.29
C LEU A 36 -2.79 -0.50 -3.62
N GLY A 37 -3.95 -1.05 -3.97
CA GLY A 37 -4.21 -1.70 -5.25
C GLY A 37 -3.89 -3.18 -5.29
N ASP A 38 -4.32 -3.80 -6.40
CA ASP A 38 -4.18 -5.23 -6.67
C ASP A 38 -4.78 -6.09 -5.53
N PHE A 39 -5.98 -5.68 -5.09
CA PHE A 39 -6.67 -6.31 -3.97
C PHE A 39 -7.11 -7.73 -4.27
N CYS A 40 -7.73 -7.95 -5.44
CA CYS A 40 -8.29 -9.24 -5.80
C CYS A 40 -8.18 -9.49 -7.32
N ILE A 41 -7.77 -10.70 -7.70
CA ILE A 41 -7.73 -11.14 -9.10
C ILE A 41 -9.08 -11.76 -9.52
N GLY A 42 -10.00 -11.96 -8.57
CA GLY A 42 -11.32 -12.56 -8.78
C GLY A 42 -12.29 -11.69 -9.58
N LYS A 43 -13.52 -12.20 -9.73
CA LYS A 43 -14.66 -11.44 -10.24
C LYS A 43 -15.33 -10.64 -9.14
N GLY A 44 -16.36 -9.87 -9.49
CA GLY A 44 -17.07 -9.00 -8.56
C GLY A 44 -17.70 -9.74 -7.38
N ASP A 45 -18.39 -10.85 -7.62
CA ASP A 45 -19.01 -11.68 -6.59
C ASP A 45 -17.99 -12.25 -5.58
N GLN A 46 -16.87 -12.80 -6.08
CA GLN A 46 -15.77 -13.32 -5.26
C GLN A 46 -15.11 -12.18 -4.43
N THR A 47 -14.95 -11.02 -5.04
CA THR A 47 -14.39 -9.84 -4.37
C THR A 47 -15.32 -9.35 -3.26
N ASN A 48 -16.64 -9.34 -3.49
CA ASN A 48 -17.64 -9.00 -2.46
C ASN A 48 -17.58 -9.95 -1.27
N GLU A 49 -17.44 -11.25 -1.54
CA GLU A 49 -17.31 -12.27 -0.49
C GLU A 49 -16.11 -11.99 0.41
N VAL A 50 -14.93 -11.81 -0.17
CA VAL A 50 -13.72 -11.48 0.59
C VAL A 50 -13.90 -10.18 1.38
N LEU A 51 -14.39 -9.10 0.75
CA LEU A 51 -14.61 -7.81 1.40
C LEU A 51 -15.58 -7.89 2.58
N SER A 52 -16.59 -8.77 2.51
CA SER A 52 -17.57 -8.97 3.59
C SER A 52 -16.96 -9.61 4.83
N MET A 53 -15.89 -10.41 4.68
CA MET A 53 -15.17 -11.06 5.78
C MET A 53 -14.17 -10.12 6.47
N LEU A 54 -13.79 -9.03 5.83
CA LEU A 54 -12.79 -8.07 6.33
C LEU A 54 -13.43 -6.99 7.20
N ARG A 55 -12.92 -6.82 8.42
CA ARG A 55 -13.37 -5.78 9.37
C ARG A 55 -12.86 -4.40 8.98
N GLY A 56 -13.50 -3.37 9.53
CA GLY A 56 -13.12 -1.98 9.37
C GLY A 56 -13.66 -1.33 8.10
N LYS A 57 -13.37 -0.03 7.97
CA LYS A 57 -13.67 0.77 6.78
C LYS A 57 -12.55 0.57 5.77
N LYS A 58 -12.91 0.22 4.56
CA LYS A 58 -11.97 -0.08 3.48
C LYS A 58 -11.95 1.04 2.45
N TYR A 59 -10.77 1.47 2.06
CA TYR A 59 -10.50 2.50 1.05
C TYR A 59 -9.58 1.91 0.00
N LEU A 60 -9.92 2.01 -1.28
CA LEU A 60 -9.12 1.42 -2.37
C LEU A 60 -8.43 2.50 -3.21
N ILE A 61 -7.12 2.39 -3.29
CA ILE A 61 -6.35 2.93 -4.40
C ILE A 61 -6.29 1.84 -5.47
N THR A 62 -6.73 2.14 -6.69
CA THR A 62 -6.83 1.13 -7.74
C THR A 62 -5.47 0.72 -8.29
N GLY A 63 -5.22 -0.59 -8.33
CA GLY A 63 -4.10 -1.20 -9.04
C GLY A 63 -4.45 -1.65 -10.45
N ASN A 64 -3.46 -2.17 -11.16
CA ASN A 64 -3.64 -2.61 -12.54
C ASN A 64 -4.47 -3.92 -12.65
N HIS A 65 -4.48 -4.76 -11.63
CA HIS A 65 -5.26 -5.99 -11.60
C HIS A 65 -6.70 -5.81 -11.11
N ASP A 66 -7.03 -4.70 -10.45
CA ASP A 66 -8.37 -4.45 -9.90
C ASP A 66 -9.45 -4.22 -10.97
N GLN A 67 -9.04 -3.87 -12.20
CA GLN A 67 -9.97 -3.59 -13.29
C GLN A 67 -10.94 -4.73 -13.58
N ARG A 68 -10.55 -5.98 -13.26
CA ARG A 68 -11.35 -7.16 -13.50
C ARG A 68 -12.63 -7.17 -12.68
N PHE A 69 -12.55 -6.94 -11.38
CA PHE A 69 -13.74 -6.88 -10.52
C PHE A 69 -14.44 -5.53 -10.59
N LEU A 70 -13.69 -4.43 -10.75
CA LEU A 70 -14.29 -3.08 -10.84
C LEU A 70 -15.23 -2.90 -12.02
N ARG A 71 -15.02 -3.63 -13.13
CA ARG A 71 -15.89 -3.61 -14.30
C ARG A 71 -17.00 -4.66 -14.25
N ASP A 72 -16.98 -5.54 -13.28
CA ASP A 72 -17.98 -6.59 -13.14
C ASP A 72 -19.27 -6.00 -12.56
N LYS A 73 -20.40 -6.27 -13.22
CA LYS A 73 -21.72 -5.79 -12.80
C LYS A 73 -22.19 -6.35 -11.44
N GLN A 74 -21.59 -7.46 -11.01
CA GLN A 74 -21.88 -8.10 -9.73
C GLN A 74 -21.07 -7.50 -8.57
N PHE A 75 -20.10 -6.61 -8.87
CA PHE A 75 -19.31 -5.95 -7.84
C PHE A 75 -20.13 -4.88 -7.11
N ASP A 76 -20.10 -4.95 -5.79
CA ASP A 76 -20.72 -3.94 -4.91
C ASP A 76 -19.67 -2.92 -4.45
N ALA A 77 -19.60 -1.79 -5.12
CA ALA A 77 -18.68 -0.70 -4.79
C ALA A 77 -18.94 -0.07 -3.41
N SER A 78 -20.14 -0.25 -2.81
CA SER A 78 -20.48 0.29 -1.48
C SER A 78 -19.70 -0.39 -0.33
N LEU A 79 -19.07 -1.51 -0.59
CA LEU A 79 -18.16 -2.19 0.35
C LEU A 79 -16.86 -1.41 0.61
N PHE A 80 -16.53 -0.44 -0.27
CA PHE A 80 -15.48 0.55 -0.04
C PHE A 80 -16.08 1.92 0.31
N GLN A 81 -15.41 2.66 1.18
CA GLN A 81 -15.79 4.04 1.49
C GLN A 81 -15.55 4.96 0.28
N TRP A 82 -14.48 4.69 -0.44
CA TRP A 82 -14.19 5.25 -1.77
C TRP A 82 -13.20 4.37 -2.54
N ILE A 83 -13.21 4.56 -3.87
CA ILE A 83 -12.28 3.95 -4.82
C ILE A 83 -11.65 5.09 -5.63
N LYS A 84 -10.32 5.20 -5.61
CA LYS A 84 -9.56 6.25 -6.30
C LYS A 84 -8.28 5.69 -6.87
N SER A 85 -7.66 6.36 -7.84
CA SER A 85 -6.33 6.01 -8.35
C SER A 85 -5.19 6.70 -7.60
N TYR A 86 -5.51 7.75 -6.83
CA TYR A 86 -4.59 8.56 -6.05
C TYR A 86 -5.36 9.22 -4.91
N ALA A 87 -4.70 9.37 -3.76
CA ALA A 87 -5.27 10.12 -2.65
C ALA A 87 -4.16 10.78 -1.81
N GLU A 88 -4.52 11.86 -1.13
CA GLU A 88 -3.73 12.48 -0.09
C GLU A 88 -4.53 12.44 1.21
N ILE A 89 -3.93 11.95 2.26
CA ILE A 89 -4.55 11.86 3.58
C ILE A 89 -3.60 12.48 4.63
N HIS A 90 -4.09 12.61 5.84
CA HIS A 90 -3.29 13.03 6.98
C HIS A 90 -3.34 11.96 8.07
N ASP A 91 -2.18 11.69 8.67
CA ASP A 91 -2.02 10.82 9.84
C ASP A 91 -1.13 11.52 10.88
N ASN A 92 -1.71 11.89 12.03
CA ASN A 92 -0.99 12.56 13.13
C ASN A 92 -0.11 13.75 12.67
N ASN A 93 -0.67 14.68 11.93
CA ASN A 93 0.01 15.84 11.32
C ASN A 93 1.03 15.49 10.21
N ARG A 94 1.11 14.26 9.79
CA ARG A 94 1.90 13.84 8.63
C ARG A 94 1.02 13.83 7.38
N LYS A 95 1.56 14.33 6.29
CA LYS A 95 0.96 14.20 4.96
C LYS A 95 1.32 12.85 4.37
N VAL A 96 0.34 12.12 3.89
CA VAL A 96 0.53 10.79 3.29
C VAL A 96 -0.09 10.78 1.91
N VAL A 97 0.74 10.58 0.91
CA VAL A 97 0.34 10.37 -0.48
C VAL A 97 0.18 8.88 -0.71
N LEU A 98 -0.95 8.48 -1.29
CA LEU A 98 -1.29 7.10 -1.59
C LEU A 98 -1.42 6.90 -3.10
N SER A 99 -0.68 5.96 -3.65
CA SER A 99 -0.78 5.52 -5.04
C SER A 99 -0.43 4.04 -5.15
N HIS A 100 -0.92 3.37 -6.18
CA HIS A 100 -0.50 2.00 -6.47
C HIS A 100 0.95 1.96 -6.97
N TYR A 101 1.33 2.92 -7.81
CA TYR A 101 2.69 3.03 -8.35
C TYR A 101 3.56 3.98 -7.52
N PRO A 102 4.89 3.77 -7.43
CA PRO A 102 5.79 4.71 -6.79
C PRO A 102 5.84 6.04 -7.56
N ILE A 103 5.57 7.15 -6.87
CA ILE A 103 5.68 8.50 -7.43
C ILE A 103 6.93 9.15 -6.84
N ILE A 104 7.99 9.24 -7.62
CA ILE A 104 9.31 9.70 -7.16
C ILE A 104 9.37 11.19 -6.83
N CYS A 105 8.47 12.01 -7.39
CA CYS A 105 8.32 13.44 -7.10
C CYS A 105 6.89 13.70 -6.61
N TYR A 106 6.58 13.26 -5.40
CA TYR A 106 5.22 13.35 -4.84
C TYR A 106 4.94 14.71 -4.21
N HIS A 107 3.65 15.06 -4.14
CA HIS A 107 3.23 16.33 -3.58
C HIS A 107 3.56 16.44 -2.09
N GLY A 108 4.27 17.51 -1.72
CA GLY A 108 4.68 17.77 -0.35
C GLY A 108 6.00 17.11 0.06
N GLN A 109 6.74 16.49 -0.86
CA GLN A 109 8.06 15.90 -0.56
C GLN A 109 9.02 16.89 0.10
N TYR A 110 8.96 18.17 -0.27
CA TYR A 110 9.76 19.25 0.32
C TYR A 110 9.48 19.52 1.82
N LEU A 111 8.40 18.95 2.37
CA LEU A 111 8.06 19.08 3.79
C LEU A 111 8.91 18.18 4.69
N GLY A 112 9.77 17.36 4.12
CA GLY A 112 10.69 16.53 4.86
C GLY A 112 10.01 15.36 5.58
N ASP A 113 10.41 15.11 6.82
CA ASP A 113 10.03 13.93 7.59
C ASP A 113 8.57 13.90 8.03
N ILE A 114 7.78 14.89 7.66
CA ILE A 114 6.32 14.91 7.87
C ILE A 114 5.52 14.60 6.61
N SER A 115 6.19 14.18 5.53
CA SER A 115 5.54 13.81 4.27
C SER A 115 6.04 12.47 3.75
N TYR A 116 5.11 11.59 3.43
CA TYR A 116 5.37 10.20 3.03
C TYR A 116 4.60 9.86 1.75
N MET A 117 5.20 9.02 0.92
CA MET A 117 4.58 8.41 -0.24
C MET A 117 4.51 6.90 -0.03
N LEU A 118 3.30 6.36 0.11
CA LEU A 118 3.06 4.92 0.25
C LEU A 118 2.58 4.33 -1.07
N TYR A 119 3.18 3.22 -1.47
CA TYR A 119 2.89 2.57 -2.75
C TYR A 119 2.93 1.04 -2.65
N GLY A 120 2.39 0.37 -3.66
CA GLY A 120 2.42 -1.08 -3.85
C GLY A 120 3.13 -1.47 -5.14
N HIS A 121 2.52 -2.35 -5.94
CA HIS A 121 2.88 -2.77 -7.30
C HIS A 121 4.21 -3.51 -7.48
N VAL A 122 5.29 -2.92 -7.03
CA VAL A 122 6.66 -3.41 -7.36
C VAL A 122 7.10 -4.63 -6.54
N HIS A 123 6.34 -5.04 -5.55
CA HIS A 123 6.64 -6.18 -4.67
C HIS A 123 8.10 -6.17 -4.17
N ASP A 124 8.73 -7.34 -3.99
CA ASP A 124 10.18 -7.47 -3.73
C ASP A 124 10.93 -7.83 -5.02
N THR A 125 10.97 -6.89 -5.95
CA THR A 125 11.55 -7.08 -7.28
C THR A 125 12.74 -6.13 -7.54
N MET A 126 13.29 -6.22 -8.76
CA MET A 126 14.32 -5.28 -9.21
C MET A 126 13.80 -3.83 -9.25
N ASP A 127 12.52 -3.62 -9.56
CA ASP A 127 11.91 -2.28 -9.57
C ASP A 127 11.91 -1.68 -8.16
N TYR A 128 11.63 -2.46 -7.12
CA TYR A 128 11.78 -2.03 -5.73
C TYR A 128 13.22 -1.61 -5.42
N LYS A 129 14.21 -2.40 -5.83
CA LYS A 129 15.63 -2.07 -5.64
C LYS A 129 16.02 -0.75 -6.34
N ASN A 130 15.47 -0.50 -7.53
CA ASN A 130 15.67 0.75 -8.26
C ASN A 130 15.06 1.95 -7.52
N VAL A 131 13.83 1.81 -6.99
CA VAL A 131 13.20 2.85 -6.17
C VAL A 131 14.02 3.13 -4.91
N ARG A 132 14.49 2.11 -4.21
CA ARG A 132 15.35 2.28 -3.02
C ARG A 132 16.64 3.02 -3.35
N ARG A 133 17.30 2.66 -4.45
CA ARG A 133 18.50 3.37 -4.90
C ARG A 133 18.21 4.85 -5.13
N PHE A 134 17.10 5.16 -5.82
CA PHE A 134 16.69 6.55 -6.03
C PHE A 134 16.46 7.29 -4.70
N VAL A 135 15.81 6.66 -3.71
CA VAL A 135 15.59 7.24 -2.38
C VAL A 135 16.92 7.55 -1.69
N GLN A 136 17.86 6.61 -1.70
CA GLN A 136 19.19 6.77 -1.09
C GLN A 136 19.99 7.88 -1.76
N GLU A 137 20.03 7.91 -3.09
CA GLU A 137 20.72 8.95 -3.86
C GLU A 137 20.09 10.32 -3.62
N SER A 138 18.75 10.41 -3.60
CA SER A 138 18.04 11.67 -3.34
C SER A 138 18.34 12.25 -1.96
N ARG A 139 18.46 11.42 -0.93
CA ARG A 139 18.81 11.84 0.43
C ARG A 139 20.26 12.35 0.54
N GLN A 140 21.14 11.89 -0.35
CA GLN A 140 22.54 12.33 -0.41
C GLN A 140 22.73 13.60 -1.26
N CYS A 141 21.79 13.89 -2.16
CA CYS A 141 21.88 15.08 -3.00
C CYS A 141 21.60 16.35 -2.19
N VAL A 142 22.47 17.34 -2.39
CA VAL A 142 22.35 18.65 -1.74
C VAL A 142 21.95 19.68 -2.78
N TYR A 143 20.92 20.46 -2.50
CA TYR A 143 20.34 21.42 -3.42
C TYR A 143 20.44 22.86 -2.89
N GLY A 144 20.70 23.76 -3.82
CA GLY A 144 20.67 25.20 -3.59
C GLY A 144 21.79 25.72 -2.70
N SER A 145 21.75 27.04 -2.43
CA SER A 145 22.75 27.76 -1.62
C SER A 145 22.72 27.36 -0.14
N GLU A 146 21.59 26.80 0.34
CA GLU A 146 21.41 26.37 1.74
C GLU A 146 21.84 24.93 2.01
N GLN A 147 22.34 24.24 1.00
CA GLN A 147 22.80 22.85 1.09
C GLN A 147 21.78 21.90 1.78
N LYS A 148 20.50 22.03 1.44
CA LYS A 148 19.46 21.15 1.96
C LYS A 148 19.38 19.86 1.16
N SER A 149 19.38 18.72 1.84
CA SER A 149 19.02 17.44 1.23
C SER A 149 17.50 17.35 1.07
N LEU A 150 17.01 16.71 0.01
CA LEU A 150 15.60 16.36 -0.12
C LEU A 150 15.31 15.13 0.73
N SER A 151 14.46 15.30 1.72
CA SER A 151 13.84 14.12 2.35
C SER A 151 13.02 13.37 1.29
N CYS A 152 13.26 12.09 1.16
CA CYS A 152 12.57 11.25 0.20
C CYS A 152 12.04 10.03 0.97
N ASN A 153 10.75 10.04 1.28
CA ASN A 153 10.10 9.03 2.12
C ASN A 153 9.10 8.23 1.29
N LEU A 154 9.62 7.43 0.34
CA LEU A 154 8.84 6.45 -0.42
C LEU A 154 8.90 5.11 0.29
N ILE A 155 7.75 4.56 0.67
CA ILE A 155 7.64 3.29 1.39
C ILE A 155 6.84 2.29 0.56
N ASN A 156 7.44 1.14 0.29
CA ASN A 156 6.78 0.02 -0.37
C ASN A 156 5.95 -0.77 0.65
N CYS A 157 4.62 -0.66 0.55
CA CYS A 157 3.68 -1.36 1.41
C CYS A 157 3.28 -2.74 0.86
N PHE A 158 4.23 -3.46 0.27
CA PHE A 158 3.98 -4.82 -0.18
C PHE A 158 3.57 -5.73 0.99
N ALA A 159 2.40 -6.37 0.88
CA ALA A 159 1.83 -7.18 1.95
C ALA A 159 2.74 -8.32 2.44
N GLY A 160 3.63 -8.82 1.58
CA GLY A 160 4.62 -9.84 1.95
C GLY A 160 5.64 -9.37 2.99
N PHE A 161 5.90 -8.06 3.10
CA PHE A 161 6.82 -7.52 4.11
C PHE A 161 6.20 -7.44 5.51
N SER A 162 4.87 -7.46 5.60
CA SER A 162 4.11 -7.34 6.85
C SER A 162 3.40 -8.62 7.27
N ASP A 163 3.86 -9.77 6.77
CA ASP A 163 3.17 -11.05 6.99
C ASP A 163 1.67 -10.97 6.64
N PHE A 164 1.36 -10.26 5.55
CA PHE A 164 0.00 -10.04 5.02
C PHE A 164 -0.96 -9.31 5.98
N ALA A 165 -0.46 -8.73 7.06
CA ALA A 165 -1.26 -7.93 7.98
C ALA A 165 -1.26 -6.44 7.59
N PRO A 166 -2.37 -5.70 7.75
CA PRO A 166 -2.36 -4.25 7.68
C PRO A 166 -1.43 -3.64 8.72
N CYS A 167 -0.66 -2.62 8.33
CA CYS A 167 0.26 -1.92 9.20
C CYS A 167 -0.08 -0.43 9.31
N THR A 168 0.22 0.17 10.45
CA THR A 168 0.19 1.62 10.63
C THR A 168 1.37 2.28 9.90
N LEU A 169 1.28 3.59 9.66
CA LEU A 169 2.40 4.34 9.08
C LEU A 169 3.66 4.21 9.92
N ASP A 170 3.55 4.25 11.26
CA ASP A 170 4.72 4.11 12.15
C ASP A 170 5.39 2.75 12.02
N GLN A 171 4.62 1.68 11.83
CA GLN A 171 5.17 0.35 11.59
C GLN A 171 5.90 0.27 10.24
N TRP A 172 5.32 0.88 9.18
CA TRP A 172 5.97 0.94 7.88
C TRP A 172 7.26 1.76 7.91
N ILE A 173 7.28 2.90 8.60
CA ILE A 173 8.49 3.72 8.79
C ILE A 173 9.58 2.90 9.48
N LYS A 174 9.24 2.23 10.58
CA LYS A 174 10.20 1.39 11.32
C LYS A 174 10.79 0.27 10.45
N MET A 175 9.95 -0.43 9.69
CA MET A 175 10.43 -1.47 8.77
C MET A 175 11.37 -0.90 7.70
N GLU A 176 11.07 0.27 7.14
CA GLU A 176 11.93 0.90 6.13
C GLU A 176 13.29 1.32 6.73
N GLU A 177 13.33 1.77 7.98
CA GLU A 177 14.58 2.10 8.71
C GLU A 177 15.45 0.85 8.95
N GLU A 178 14.85 -0.29 9.29
CA GLU A 178 15.55 -1.55 9.51
C GLU A 178 16.18 -2.13 8.22
N TYR A 179 15.64 -1.79 7.06
CA TYR A 179 16.14 -2.20 5.74
C TYR A 179 17.07 -1.15 5.09
N SER A 180 17.28 0.02 5.69
CA SER A 180 18.10 1.11 5.16
C SER A 180 19.54 1.01 5.64
#